data_233ef34e6d9cb00422743583fccafe83
#
_entry.id   233ef34e6d9cb00422743583fccafe83
#
_cell.length_a   1.000
_cell.length_b   1.000
_cell.length_c   1.000
_cell.angle_alpha   90.00
_cell.angle_beta   90.00
_cell.angle_gamma   90.00
#
_symmetry.space_group_name_H-M   'P 1'
#
loop_
_entity.id
_entity.type
_entity.pdbx_description
1 polymer ?
#
loop_
_entity_poly.entity_id
_entity_poly.type
_entity_poly.pdbx_seq_one_letter_code
_entity_poly.pdbx_strand_id
1 'polypeptide(L)'
;MNKVLSKIILLSAIVTISACNKPVQRSDRSSEQVASTEINIESRASSTNISSVKSSSDSSSSSSKSSSSKQSSSSGSINTNDNELSTENGLVIKFKNNGASIDKITWKGKQIAKDGFVVGRCANRIAGGSFKIDGTTYNVSKNDGQNSLHGGAGSGMNSWRGPFATKDWTKVEETESSITYSIHSANGENGYPGNMDMTVKYTLSQEGELKIEYRATTDAATLCNPTNHLFIAVNGNNSYSNVKLQISADKYTPLSNKLPTGEIATVEGTQFDYRTEKSFDSSKNYDDNLCLNGEGFRQVASLTGETSYLKITVSTDRPGLQLYKDGSGNICLETQMYPDAINQTNFADPILRPGEEFYSKTTYSFLEID
;
A
#
# COMPACT_ATOMS: atom_id res chain seq x y z
N MET A 1 44.07 32.95 45.43
CA MET A 1 44.97 32.02 46.17
C MET A 1 44.19 30.75 46.45
N ASN A 2 44.84 29.65 46.26
CA ASN A 2 44.50 28.25 46.53
C ASN A 2 43.70 27.48 45.44
N LYS A 3 44.54 26.76 44.67
CA LYS A 3 44.23 25.58 43.85
C LYS A 3 43.97 24.37 44.74
N VAL A 4 42.96 23.59 44.43
CA VAL A 4 42.89 22.18 44.88
C VAL A 4 42.70 21.30 43.63
N LEU A 5 43.74 20.53 43.30
CA LEU A 5 43.71 19.45 42.33
C LEU A 5 43.04 18.22 43.01
N SER A 6 42.09 17.61 42.35
CA SER A 6 41.62 16.25 42.71
C SER A 6 41.95 15.29 41.56
N LYS A 7 42.77 14.29 41.88
CA LYS A 7 43.22 13.21 41.01
C LYS A 7 42.06 12.17 40.85
N ILE A 8 41.74 11.85 39.62
CA ILE A 8 40.87 10.73 39.28
C ILE A 8 41.78 9.51 38.98
N ILE A 9 41.64 8.46 39.76
CA ILE A 9 42.31 7.18 39.59
C ILE A 9 41.47 6.34 38.62
N LEU A 10 42.08 5.97 37.49
CA LEU A 10 41.48 5.07 36.49
C LEU A 10 41.80 3.61 36.94
N LEU A 11 40.76 2.85 37.27
CA LEU A 11 40.92 1.40 37.53
C LEU A 11 40.47 0.66 36.24
N SER A 12 41.44 0.08 35.53
CA SER A 12 41.20 -0.82 34.41
C SER A 12 41.01 -2.24 34.92
N ALA A 13 39.81 -2.79 34.74
CA ALA A 13 39.56 -4.22 34.96
C ALA A 13 39.70 -4.98 33.63
N ILE A 14 40.74 -5.82 33.55
CA ILE A 14 40.96 -6.76 32.45
C ILE A 14 40.13 -8.00 32.75
N VAL A 15 39.12 -8.30 31.92
CA VAL A 15 38.40 -9.59 31.95
C VAL A 15 38.95 -10.46 30.83
N THR A 16 39.66 -11.51 31.19
CA THR A 16 40.11 -12.55 30.27
C THR A 16 39.00 -13.58 30.09
N ILE A 17 38.47 -13.68 28.86
CA ILE A 17 37.52 -14.74 28.49
C ILE A 17 38.30 -15.88 27.84
N SER A 18 38.31 -17.02 28.53
CA SER A 18 38.89 -18.29 28.05
C SER A 18 37.95 -18.93 27.04
N ALA A 19 38.41 -19.11 25.81
CA ALA A 19 37.70 -19.82 24.76
C ALA A 19 37.83 -21.33 24.95
N CYS A 20 36.70 -22.01 25.10
CA CYS A 20 36.65 -23.48 25.10
C CYS A 20 36.15 -23.96 23.73
N ASN A 21 37.07 -24.38 22.87
CA ASN A 21 36.81 -25.08 21.61
C ASN A 21 36.43 -26.52 21.90
N LYS A 22 35.24 -26.97 21.45
CA LYS A 22 34.95 -28.39 21.25
C LYS A 22 34.49 -28.58 19.81
N PRO A 23 35.02 -29.56 19.05
CA PRO A 23 34.60 -29.83 17.67
C PRO A 23 33.32 -30.66 17.66
N VAL A 24 32.34 -30.24 16.81
CA VAL A 24 31.16 -31.02 16.52
C VAL A 24 31.47 -31.95 15.34
N GLN A 25 31.31 -33.24 15.56
CA GLN A 25 31.43 -34.31 14.57
C GLN A 25 30.29 -34.22 13.54
N ARG A 26 30.65 -34.28 12.25
CA ARG A 26 29.77 -34.55 11.13
C ARG A 26 29.37 -36.02 11.13
N SER A 27 28.10 -36.32 11.13
CA SER A 27 27.57 -37.63 10.79
C SER A 27 27.12 -37.63 9.32
N ASP A 28 27.82 -38.39 8.51
CA ASP A 28 27.42 -38.79 7.16
C ASP A 28 26.12 -39.57 7.22
N ARG A 29 25.13 -39.20 6.38
CA ARG A 29 24.02 -40.06 6.01
C ARG A 29 23.92 -40.19 4.53
N SER A 30 24.04 -41.42 4.13
CA SER A 30 24.02 -42.05 2.83
C SER A 30 22.85 -41.63 1.94
N SER A 31 23.24 -41.52 0.66
CA SER A 31 22.41 -41.50 -0.56
C SER A 31 21.40 -42.65 -0.63
N GLU A 32 20.12 -42.35 -0.81
CA GLU A 32 19.15 -43.24 -1.41
C GLU A 32 18.70 -42.67 -2.75
N GLN A 33 18.97 -43.47 -3.81
CA GLN A 33 18.45 -43.29 -5.17
C GLN A 33 16.95 -43.60 -5.15
N VAL A 34 16.12 -42.72 -5.68
CA VAL A 34 14.76 -43.04 -6.10
C VAL A 34 14.65 -42.90 -7.60
N ALA A 35 14.21 -43.99 -8.20
CA ALA A 35 14.10 -44.20 -9.63
C ALA A 35 13.13 -43.25 -10.32
N SER A 36 13.56 -42.75 -11.48
CA SER A 36 12.74 -42.06 -12.47
C SER A 36 11.76 -43.02 -13.15
N THR A 37 10.47 -42.73 -13.10
CA THR A 37 9.47 -43.38 -13.95
C THR A 37 9.06 -42.37 -15.01
N GLU A 38 9.51 -42.58 -16.23
CA GLU A 38 9.06 -41.89 -17.43
C GLU A 38 7.63 -42.34 -17.77
N ILE A 39 6.70 -41.41 -17.90
CA ILE A 39 5.41 -41.66 -18.53
C ILE A 39 5.40 -40.94 -19.88
N ASN A 40 5.48 -41.79 -20.93
CA ASN A 40 5.29 -41.43 -22.32
C ASN A 40 3.79 -41.20 -22.57
N ILE A 41 3.40 -39.98 -23.02
CA ILE A 41 2.08 -39.76 -23.60
C ILE A 41 2.24 -39.30 -25.04
N GLU A 42 1.84 -40.19 -25.96
CA GLU A 42 1.79 -39.99 -27.38
C GLU A 42 0.84 -38.87 -27.81
N SER A 43 1.35 -38.07 -28.75
CA SER A 43 0.59 -37.11 -29.54
C SER A 43 -0.44 -37.75 -30.43
N ARG A 44 -1.66 -37.32 -30.42
CA ARG A 44 -2.65 -37.59 -31.48
C ARG A 44 -3.22 -36.26 -31.99
N ALA A 45 -2.70 -35.89 -33.17
CA ALA A 45 -3.28 -34.85 -34.02
C ALA A 45 -4.59 -35.38 -34.63
N SER A 46 -5.63 -34.61 -34.66
CA SER A 46 -6.78 -34.77 -35.55
C SER A 46 -7.18 -33.42 -36.11
N SER A 47 -6.87 -33.26 -37.36
CA SER A 47 -7.36 -32.20 -38.23
C SER A 47 -8.79 -32.52 -38.69
N THR A 48 -9.71 -31.56 -38.62
CA THR A 48 -10.92 -31.54 -39.46
C THR A 48 -11.18 -30.11 -39.94
N ASN A 49 -10.99 -29.90 -41.22
CA ASN A 49 -11.55 -28.80 -42.00
C ASN A 49 -13.07 -28.99 -42.13
N ILE A 50 -13.83 -27.91 -42.14
CA ILE A 50 -15.06 -27.76 -42.97
C ILE A 50 -15.44 -26.26 -43.03
N SER A 51 -15.24 -25.65 -44.17
CA SER A 51 -16.16 -24.99 -45.11
C SER A 51 -17.10 -23.88 -44.61
N SER A 52 -16.88 -22.72 -45.21
CA SER A 52 -17.73 -21.57 -45.39
C SER A 52 -19.12 -21.88 -46.03
N VAL A 53 -20.20 -21.28 -45.51
CA VAL A 53 -21.43 -21.03 -46.28
C VAL A 53 -21.89 -19.60 -46.01
N LYS A 54 -21.99 -18.80 -47.09
CA LYS A 54 -22.72 -17.52 -47.18
C LYS A 54 -24.16 -17.80 -47.61
N SER A 55 -25.13 -17.04 -47.06
CA SER A 55 -26.36 -16.56 -47.75
C SER A 55 -27.13 -15.62 -46.82
N SER A 56 -27.29 -14.40 -47.04
CA SER A 56 -28.15 -13.48 -47.77
C SER A 56 -29.66 -13.52 -47.40
N SER A 57 -30.13 -12.32 -46.89
CA SER A 57 -31.42 -11.65 -47.07
C SER A 57 -32.72 -12.41 -46.73
N ASP A 58 -33.65 -11.85 -45.98
CA ASP A 58 -34.58 -10.80 -46.38
C ASP A 58 -35.54 -10.39 -45.23
N SER A 59 -36.03 -9.19 -45.37
CA SER A 59 -37.01 -8.46 -44.60
C SER A 59 -38.41 -9.05 -44.52
N SER A 60 -39.11 -8.87 -43.39
CA SER A 60 -40.53 -8.45 -43.44
C SER A 60 -41.02 -8.04 -42.02
N SER A 61 -41.70 -6.89 -42.05
CA SER A 61 -42.42 -6.23 -40.96
C SER A 61 -43.72 -6.96 -40.60
N SER A 62 -44.08 -7.01 -39.33
CA SER A 62 -45.48 -7.01 -38.91
C SER A 62 -45.67 -6.46 -37.49
N SER A 63 -46.46 -5.39 -37.42
CA SER A 63 -46.93 -4.73 -36.23
C SER A 63 -47.99 -5.58 -35.50
N SER A 64 -47.89 -5.72 -34.19
CA SER A 64 -49.05 -5.99 -33.37
C SER A 64 -48.97 -5.23 -32.04
N LYS A 65 -49.94 -4.30 -31.88
CA LYS A 65 -50.23 -3.60 -30.63
C LYS A 65 -50.85 -4.56 -29.64
N SER A 66 -50.29 -4.61 -28.43
CA SER A 66 -51.04 -5.06 -27.26
C SER A 66 -50.70 -4.11 -26.08
N SER A 67 -51.75 -3.59 -25.50
CA SER A 67 -51.79 -2.75 -24.31
C SER A 67 -51.41 -3.55 -23.06
N SER A 68 -50.50 -3.02 -22.28
CA SER A 68 -50.29 -3.52 -20.92
C SER A 68 -49.98 -2.40 -19.93
N SER A 69 -50.59 -2.54 -18.83
CA SER A 69 -50.64 -1.80 -17.60
C SER A 69 -49.27 -1.23 -17.13
N LYS A 70 -49.32 0.09 -16.83
CA LYS A 70 -48.25 0.80 -16.12
C LYS A 70 -48.10 0.26 -14.72
N GLN A 71 -46.96 -0.40 -14.45
CA GLN A 71 -46.41 -0.56 -13.13
C GLN A 71 -45.28 0.49 -13.04
N SER A 72 -45.47 1.50 -12.21
CA SER A 72 -44.49 2.53 -11.95
C SER A 72 -43.37 1.94 -11.04
N SER A 73 -42.31 1.49 -11.65
CA SER A 73 -41.02 1.35 -10.97
C SER A 73 -40.33 2.70 -11.09
N SER A 74 -40.14 3.37 -9.97
CA SER A 74 -39.26 4.54 -9.85
C SER A 74 -37.82 4.12 -10.16
N SER A 75 -37.44 4.19 -11.44
CA SER A 75 -36.03 4.16 -11.80
C SER A 75 -35.44 5.52 -11.39
N GLY A 76 -34.78 5.55 -10.25
CA GLY A 76 -33.88 6.63 -9.91
C GLY A 76 -32.88 6.77 -11.05
N SER A 77 -32.80 7.95 -11.64
CA SER A 77 -31.86 8.30 -12.69
C SER A 77 -30.44 8.16 -12.06
N ILE A 78 -29.69 7.13 -12.49
CA ILE A 78 -28.29 6.97 -12.15
C ILE A 78 -27.54 8.08 -12.86
N ASN A 79 -27.13 9.10 -12.09
CA ASN A 79 -26.15 10.08 -12.54
C ASN A 79 -24.80 9.38 -12.55
N THR A 80 -24.41 8.74 -13.66
CA THR A 80 -23.04 8.29 -13.89
C THR A 80 -22.15 9.51 -14.09
N ASN A 81 -21.78 10.18 -12.99
CA ASN A 81 -20.63 11.05 -13.01
C ASN A 81 -19.41 10.14 -13.15
N ASP A 82 -18.77 10.15 -14.31
CA ASP A 82 -17.54 9.38 -14.56
C ASP A 82 -16.54 9.57 -13.42
N ASN A 83 -16.07 8.45 -12.88
CA ASN A 83 -15.08 8.36 -11.78
C ASN A 83 -15.55 8.91 -10.42
N GLU A 84 -16.77 8.64 -10.00
CA GLU A 84 -17.29 9.02 -8.68
C GLU A 84 -18.06 7.87 -8.02
N LEU A 85 -17.80 7.64 -6.72
CA LEU A 85 -18.60 6.77 -5.86
C LEU A 85 -19.22 7.62 -4.74
N SER A 86 -20.46 7.34 -4.35
CA SER A 86 -21.15 8.09 -3.31
C SER A 86 -22.09 7.23 -2.48
N THR A 87 -22.41 7.73 -1.28
CA THR A 87 -23.36 7.12 -0.35
C THR A 87 -24.52 8.07 -0.08
N GLU A 88 -25.64 7.54 0.37
CA GLU A 88 -26.83 8.34 0.73
C GLU A 88 -26.58 9.29 1.91
N ASN A 89 -25.66 8.96 2.79
CA ASN A 89 -25.31 9.79 3.97
C ASN A 89 -24.37 10.96 3.66
N GLY A 90 -24.02 11.17 2.36
CA GLY A 90 -23.28 12.34 1.87
C GLY A 90 -21.76 12.17 1.82
N LEU A 91 -21.25 10.95 1.84
CA LEU A 91 -19.86 10.66 1.47
C LEU A 91 -19.75 10.59 -0.05
N VAL A 92 -18.84 11.37 -0.65
CA VAL A 92 -18.56 11.37 -2.08
C VAL A 92 -17.08 11.26 -2.32
N ILE A 93 -16.66 10.33 -3.18
CA ILE A 93 -15.28 10.05 -3.53
C ILE A 93 -15.11 10.20 -5.04
N LYS A 94 -14.22 11.10 -5.46
CA LYS A 94 -13.85 11.30 -6.86
C LYS A 94 -12.49 10.72 -7.14
N PHE A 95 -12.34 10.15 -8.32
CA PHE A 95 -11.11 9.48 -8.75
C PHE A 95 -10.54 10.11 -10.02
N LYS A 96 -9.24 9.85 -10.25
CA LYS A 96 -8.49 10.20 -11.47
C LYS A 96 -7.75 8.98 -12.00
N ASN A 97 -7.63 8.87 -13.31
CA ASN A 97 -6.80 7.84 -13.94
C ASN A 97 -5.31 8.03 -13.61
N ASN A 98 -4.85 9.29 -13.52
CA ASN A 98 -3.47 9.58 -13.13
C ASN A 98 -3.21 9.15 -11.70
N GLY A 99 -2.28 8.19 -11.55
CA GLY A 99 -1.95 7.56 -10.27
C GLY A 99 -3.04 6.65 -9.73
N ALA A 100 -4.07 6.29 -10.49
CA ALA A 100 -5.31 5.67 -10.01
C ALA A 100 -5.79 6.37 -8.73
N SER A 101 -5.72 7.72 -8.72
CA SER A 101 -5.79 8.50 -7.49
C SER A 101 -7.22 8.72 -7.02
N ILE A 102 -7.41 8.71 -5.70
CA ILE A 102 -8.54 9.40 -5.06
C ILE A 102 -8.26 10.91 -5.22
N ASP A 103 -9.01 11.59 -6.10
CA ASP A 103 -8.86 13.03 -6.31
C ASP A 103 -9.22 13.81 -5.06
N LYS A 104 -10.40 13.50 -4.53
CA LYS A 104 -10.91 14.09 -3.28
C LYS A 104 -11.97 13.21 -2.64
N ILE A 105 -12.09 13.35 -1.32
CA ILE A 105 -13.21 12.82 -0.54
C ILE A 105 -13.93 14.00 0.11
N THR A 106 -15.25 14.04 -0.05
CA THR A 106 -16.10 15.00 0.64
C THR A 106 -17.08 14.29 1.57
N TRP A 107 -17.28 14.85 2.76
CA TRP A 107 -18.26 14.44 3.74
C TRP A 107 -19.26 15.55 3.95
N LYS A 108 -20.54 15.29 3.62
CA LYS A 108 -21.63 16.28 3.72
C LYS A 108 -21.26 17.61 3.03
N GLY A 109 -20.66 17.51 1.82
CA GLY A 109 -20.24 18.64 0.99
C GLY A 109 -18.91 19.28 1.38
N LYS A 110 -18.27 18.90 2.51
CA LYS A 110 -16.98 19.41 2.97
C LYS A 110 -15.86 18.49 2.56
N GLN A 111 -14.81 19.00 1.92
CA GLN A 111 -13.64 18.17 1.55
C GLN A 111 -12.85 17.80 2.79
N ILE A 112 -12.66 16.50 2.99
CA ILE A 112 -11.96 15.91 4.15
C ILE A 112 -10.69 15.16 3.76
N ALA A 113 -10.48 14.85 2.49
CA ALA A 113 -9.25 14.24 2.00
C ALA A 113 -9.03 14.55 0.52
N LYS A 114 -7.80 14.38 0.06
CA LYS A 114 -7.37 14.64 -1.34
C LYS A 114 -6.12 13.85 -1.72
N ASP A 115 -5.79 13.85 -3.02
CA ASP A 115 -4.52 13.38 -3.57
C ASP A 115 -4.09 11.98 -3.09
N GLY A 116 -5.05 11.04 -2.96
CA GLY A 116 -4.76 9.67 -2.58
C GLY A 116 -4.23 8.86 -3.77
N PHE A 117 -2.98 9.05 -4.16
CA PHE A 117 -2.37 8.34 -5.28
C PHE A 117 -1.80 6.98 -4.85
N VAL A 118 -1.75 6.05 -5.81
CA VAL A 118 -1.08 4.75 -5.62
C VAL A 118 0.43 4.92 -5.72
N VAL A 119 1.11 4.47 -4.70
CA VAL A 119 2.58 4.37 -4.65
C VAL A 119 3.02 2.97 -5.05
N GLY A 120 4.04 2.85 -5.87
CA GLY A 120 4.60 1.54 -6.30
C GLY A 120 5.78 1.73 -7.28
N ARG A 121 6.52 0.61 -7.60
CA ARG A 121 6.32 -0.76 -7.06
C ARG A 121 6.54 -0.90 -5.55
N CYS A 122 7.42 -0.07 -4.95
CA CYS A 122 7.78 -0.17 -3.54
C CYS A 122 7.55 1.18 -2.84
N ALA A 123 6.67 1.19 -1.85
CA ALA A 123 6.40 2.34 -1.01
C ALA A 123 7.61 2.70 -0.15
N ASN A 124 7.71 3.97 0.21
CA ASN A 124 8.77 4.53 1.03
C ASN A 124 10.16 4.38 0.41
N ARG A 125 11.22 4.39 1.22
CA ARG A 125 12.62 4.46 0.75
C ARG A 125 13.25 3.09 0.57
N ILE A 126 14.20 3.01 -0.40
CA ILE A 126 15.20 1.95 -0.55
C ILE A 126 16.57 2.61 -0.42
N ALA A 127 17.35 2.19 0.57
CA ALA A 127 18.67 2.72 0.89
C ALA A 127 19.64 2.61 -0.29
N GLY A 128 20.33 3.71 -0.60
CA GLY A 128 21.28 3.76 -1.72
C GLY A 128 20.67 3.52 -3.09
N GLY A 129 19.35 3.39 -3.21
CA GLY A 129 18.67 2.99 -4.44
C GLY A 129 19.15 1.63 -4.94
N SER A 130 19.43 0.68 -4.04
CA SER A 130 19.97 -0.63 -4.39
C SER A 130 19.45 -1.71 -3.46
N PHE A 131 19.24 -2.92 -4.01
CA PHE A 131 18.84 -4.11 -3.25
C PHE A 131 19.32 -5.38 -3.92
N LYS A 132 19.20 -6.52 -3.22
CA LYS A 132 19.53 -7.84 -3.78
C LYS A 132 18.32 -8.76 -3.73
N ILE A 133 18.10 -9.50 -4.84
CA ILE A 133 17.20 -10.65 -4.90
C ILE A 133 18.02 -11.84 -5.40
N ASP A 134 18.01 -12.95 -4.67
CA ASP A 134 18.68 -14.20 -5.03
C ASP A 134 20.16 -14.00 -5.44
N GLY A 135 20.87 -13.11 -4.71
CA GLY A 135 22.29 -12.79 -4.95
C GLY A 135 22.55 -11.77 -6.06
N THR A 136 21.57 -11.45 -6.90
CA THR A 136 21.68 -10.43 -7.95
C THR A 136 21.41 -9.05 -7.39
N THR A 137 22.30 -8.10 -7.64
CA THR A 137 22.13 -6.69 -7.23
C THR A 137 21.36 -5.92 -8.29
N TYR A 138 20.32 -5.21 -7.88
CA TYR A 138 19.53 -4.29 -8.69
C TYR A 138 19.74 -2.86 -8.20
N ASN A 139 19.88 -1.93 -9.15
CA ASN A 139 19.98 -0.51 -8.86
C ASN A 139 18.75 0.19 -9.41
N VAL A 140 18.02 0.87 -8.52
CA VAL A 140 16.77 1.57 -8.84
C VAL A 140 16.98 3.08 -8.85
N SER A 141 16.11 3.77 -9.58
CA SER A 141 16.17 5.22 -9.75
C SER A 141 16.14 5.95 -8.40
N LYS A 142 17.08 6.88 -8.21
CA LYS A 142 17.21 7.71 -7.01
C LYS A 142 16.48 9.03 -7.22
N ASN A 143 15.58 9.39 -6.30
CA ASN A 143 14.78 10.61 -6.34
C ASN A 143 14.63 11.31 -4.98
N ASP A 144 15.26 10.75 -3.92
CA ASP A 144 15.38 11.39 -2.60
C ASP A 144 16.86 11.33 -2.14
N GLY A 145 17.68 12.23 -2.67
CA GLY A 145 19.12 12.24 -2.46
C GLY A 145 19.80 10.99 -3.02
N GLN A 146 20.39 10.18 -2.12
CA GLN A 146 21.01 8.91 -2.53
C GLN A 146 20.01 7.72 -2.53
N ASN A 147 18.79 7.92 -2.12
CA ASN A 147 17.80 6.86 -1.95
C ASN A 147 16.77 6.85 -3.09
N SER A 148 16.16 5.71 -3.30
CA SER A 148 14.91 5.60 -4.07
C SER A 148 13.72 5.83 -3.14
N LEU A 149 12.76 6.64 -3.55
CA LEU A 149 11.52 6.91 -2.83
C LEU A 149 10.33 6.56 -3.72
N HIS A 150 9.35 5.84 -3.18
CA HIS A 150 8.07 5.53 -3.82
C HIS A 150 8.19 4.86 -5.21
N GLY A 151 9.19 3.95 -5.36
CA GLY A 151 9.43 3.24 -6.60
C GLY A 151 10.35 3.97 -7.58
N GLY A 152 10.97 5.08 -7.17
CA GLY A 152 11.92 5.86 -7.96
C GLY A 152 11.31 7.12 -8.57
N ALA A 153 11.99 7.71 -9.54
CA ALA A 153 11.55 8.96 -10.14
C ALA A 153 10.27 8.76 -10.97
N GLY A 154 9.25 9.52 -10.62
CA GLY A 154 8.08 9.72 -11.46
C GLY A 154 8.33 10.80 -12.52
N SER A 155 7.27 11.26 -13.19
CA SER A 155 7.33 12.31 -14.22
C SER A 155 6.93 13.69 -13.69
N GLY A 156 7.43 14.73 -14.33
CA GLY A 156 7.06 16.12 -14.08
C GLY A 156 7.49 16.67 -12.70
N MET A 157 6.82 17.72 -12.25
CA MET A 157 7.11 18.41 -10.98
C MET A 157 6.85 17.55 -9.74
N ASN A 158 6.03 16.52 -9.86
CA ASN A 158 5.69 15.61 -8.78
C ASN A 158 6.50 14.30 -8.84
N SER A 159 7.70 14.33 -9.42
CA SER A 159 8.56 13.15 -9.60
C SER A 159 8.85 12.38 -8.30
N TRP A 160 8.79 13.04 -7.15
CA TRP A 160 8.96 12.44 -5.82
C TRP A 160 7.85 11.43 -5.45
N ARG A 161 6.65 11.56 -6.06
CA ARG A 161 5.51 10.64 -5.83
C ARG A 161 5.73 9.25 -6.42
N GLY A 162 6.75 9.09 -7.28
CA GLY A 162 7.07 7.83 -7.95
C GLY A 162 6.32 7.61 -9.26
N PRO A 163 6.70 6.54 -10.00
CA PRO A 163 6.19 6.30 -11.35
C PRO A 163 4.70 5.92 -11.36
N PHE A 164 4.21 5.15 -10.38
CA PHE A 164 2.81 4.72 -10.35
C PHE A 164 1.87 5.89 -10.11
N ALA A 165 2.26 6.85 -9.29
CA ALA A 165 1.50 8.05 -8.97
C ALA A 165 1.46 9.08 -10.10
N THR A 166 2.40 9.02 -11.06
CA THR A 166 2.54 10.03 -12.13
C THR A 166 2.20 9.49 -13.52
N LYS A 167 1.79 8.23 -13.62
CA LYS A 167 1.30 7.59 -14.84
C LYS A 167 -0.23 7.56 -14.85
N ASP A 168 -0.81 7.55 -16.04
CA ASP A 168 -2.21 7.22 -16.20
C ASP A 168 -2.40 5.71 -16.12
N TRP A 169 -3.32 5.29 -15.27
CA TRP A 169 -3.79 3.91 -15.18
C TRP A 169 -5.00 3.73 -16.07
N THR A 170 -5.17 2.53 -16.59
CA THR A 170 -6.34 2.17 -17.39
C THR A 170 -7.49 1.79 -16.44
N LYS A 171 -8.63 2.48 -16.54
CA LYS A 171 -9.87 2.04 -15.88
C LYS A 171 -10.38 0.79 -16.60
N VAL A 172 -10.42 -0.36 -15.91
CA VAL A 172 -10.79 -1.66 -16.52
C VAL A 172 -12.17 -2.14 -16.10
N GLU A 173 -12.69 -1.63 -15.00
CA GLU A 173 -14.04 -1.95 -14.52
C GLU A 173 -14.62 -0.77 -13.75
N GLU A 174 -15.91 -0.53 -13.90
CA GLU A 174 -16.70 0.41 -13.11
C GLU A 174 -18.09 -0.16 -12.85
N THR A 175 -18.55 -0.08 -11.60
CA THR A 175 -19.90 -0.44 -11.16
C THR A 175 -20.47 0.70 -10.31
N GLU A 176 -21.71 0.58 -9.86
CA GLU A 176 -22.34 1.57 -8.97
C GLU A 176 -21.57 1.76 -7.64
N SER A 177 -20.81 0.76 -7.20
CA SER A 177 -20.11 0.74 -5.90
C SER A 177 -18.60 0.51 -6.00
N SER A 178 -18.03 0.35 -7.21
CA SER A 178 -16.61 0.08 -7.34
C SER A 178 -16.00 0.61 -8.64
N ILE A 179 -14.71 0.95 -8.58
CA ILE A 179 -13.88 1.31 -9.74
C ILE A 179 -12.58 0.52 -9.64
N THR A 180 -12.16 -0.10 -10.76
CA THR A 180 -10.90 -0.85 -10.85
C THR A 180 -10.00 -0.22 -11.91
N TYR A 181 -8.76 0.03 -11.53
CA TYR A 181 -7.69 0.49 -12.43
C TYR A 181 -6.60 -0.57 -12.55
N SER A 182 -5.92 -0.59 -13.71
CA SER A 182 -4.77 -1.45 -13.96
C SER A 182 -3.58 -0.65 -14.50
N ILE A 183 -2.37 -1.15 -14.21
CA ILE A 183 -1.12 -0.64 -14.78
C ILE A 183 -0.22 -1.81 -15.13
N HIS A 184 0.49 -1.66 -16.26
CA HIS A 184 1.64 -2.50 -16.62
C HIS A 184 2.93 -1.73 -16.33
N SER A 185 3.85 -2.36 -15.59
CA SER A 185 5.18 -1.83 -15.31
C SER A 185 6.20 -2.77 -15.93
N ALA A 186 6.89 -2.31 -16.99
CA ALA A 186 7.80 -3.13 -17.78
C ALA A 186 9.07 -3.53 -17.01
N ASN A 187 9.65 -4.66 -17.39
CA ASN A 187 10.97 -5.09 -16.89
C ASN A 187 12.00 -3.98 -17.07
N GLY A 188 12.74 -3.65 -16.01
CA GLY A 188 13.76 -2.59 -16.01
C GLY A 188 13.22 -1.18 -15.78
N GLU A 189 11.91 -1.00 -15.65
CA GLU A 189 11.34 0.32 -15.31
C GLU A 189 11.90 0.80 -13.96
N ASN A 190 12.48 2.01 -13.94
CA ASN A 190 13.23 2.56 -12.80
C ASN A 190 14.27 1.60 -12.19
N GLY A 191 14.71 0.56 -12.93
CA GLY A 191 15.68 -0.43 -12.49
C GLY A 191 15.11 -1.66 -11.80
N TYR A 192 13.78 -1.77 -11.66
CA TYR A 192 13.14 -2.96 -11.09
C TYR A 192 13.10 -4.13 -12.08
N PRO A 193 13.45 -5.37 -11.64
CA PRO A 193 13.36 -6.56 -12.50
C PRO A 193 11.92 -7.00 -12.72
N GLY A 194 11.68 -7.74 -13.81
CA GLY A 194 10.42 -8.35 -14.17
C GLY A 194 9.36 -7.39 -14.69
N ASN A 195 8.51 -7.89 -15.57
CA ASN A 195 7.24 -7.24 -15.89
C ASN A 195 6.28 -7.43 -14.73
N MET A 196 5.55 -6.40 -14.36
CA MET A 196 4.54 -6.45 -13.30
C MET A 196 3.21 -5.91 -13.82
N ASP A 197 2.16 -6.69 -13.68
CA ASP A 197 0.79 -6.24 -13.88
C ASP A 197 0.13 -6.05 -12.51
N MET A 198 -0.39 -4.85 -12.27
CA MET A 198 -1.05 -4.53 -11.00
C MET A 198 -2.44 -3.94 -11.25
N THR A 199 -3.37 -4.32 -10.39
CA THR A 199 -4.68 -3.68 -10.28
C THR A 199 -4.87 -3.07 -8.91
N VAL A 200 -5.64 -1.97 -8.87
CA VAL A 200 -6.22 -1.42 -7.65
C VAL A 200 -7.72 -1.34 -7.83
N LYS A 201 -8.47 -1.91 -6.89
CA LYS A 201 -9.94 -1.83 -6.84
C LYS A 201 -10.36 -1.00 -5.64
N TYR A 202 -11.15 0.02 -5.90
CA TYR A 202 -11.84 0.82 -4.90
C TYR A 202 -13.29 0.37 -4.83
N THR A 203 -13.77 0.03 -3.62
CA THR A 203 -15.17 -0.33 -3.38
C THR A 203 -15.70 0.54 -2.26
N LEU A 204 -16.85 1.17 -2.45
CA LEU A 204 -17.53 1.98 -1.44
C LEU A 204 -18.85 1.30 -1.07
N SER A 205 -19.03 0.97 0.21
CA SER A 205 -20.31 0.49 0.74
C SER A 205 -21.22 1.66 1.13
N GLN A 206 -22.54 1.41 1.22
CA GLN A 206 -23.50 2.44 1.66
C GLN A 206 -23.31 2.84 3.12
N GLU A 207 -22.69 1.99 3.93
CA GLU A 207 -22.31 2.27 5.32
C GLU A 207 -21.12 3.23 5.45
N GLY A 208 -20.52 3.64 4.30
CA GLY A 208 -19.38 4.56 4.27
C GLY A 208 -18.03 3.88 4.45
N GLU A 209 -17.88 2.65 3.95
CA GLU A 209 -16.65 1.90 3.98
C GLU A 209 -15.96 1.93 2.62
N LEU A 210 -14.83 2.65 2.49
CA LEU A 210 -13.97 2.65 1.31
C LEU A 210 -12.91 1.57 1.45
N LYS A 211 -13.02 0.49 0.69
CA LYS A 211 -12.04 -0.57 0.61
C LYS A 211 -11.13 -0.35 -0.61
N ILE A 212 -9.82 -0.46 -0.40
CA ILE A 212 -8.75 -0.39 -1.40
C ILE A 212 -8.09 -1.76 -1.45
N GLU A 213 -8.17 -2.46 -2.58
CA GLU A 213 -7.59 -3.79 -2.79
C GLU A 213 -6.54 -3.73 -3.90
N TYR A 214 -5.34 -4.24 -3.61
CA TYR A 214 -4.26 -4.38 -4.59
C TYR A 214 -4.09 -5.84 -4.96
N ARG A 215 -3.89 -6.12 -6.27
CA ARG A 215 -3.44 -7.40 -6.79
C ARG A 215 -2.31 -7.17 -7.78
N ALA A 216 -1.29 -8.01 -7.73
CA ALA A 216 -0.21 -7.95 -8.70
C ALA A 216 0.36 -9.33 -9.01
N THR A 217 0.86 -9.49 -10.23
CA THR A 217 1.63 -10.63 -10.69
C THR A 217 2.89 -10.17 -11.40
N THR A 218 3.87 -11.05 -11.51
CA THR A 218 5.16 -10.77 -12.17
C THR A 218 5.70 -11.99 -12.91
N ASP A 219 6.54 -11.75 -13.92
CA ASP A 219 7.25 -12.80 -14.65
C ASP A 219 8.70 -13.05 -14.15
N ALA A 220 9.22 -12.19 -13.27
CA ALA A 220 10.49 -12.38 -12.57
C ALA A 220 10.42 -11.84 -11.15
N ALA A 221 11.24 -12.38 -10.23
CA ALA A 221 11.25 -11.93 -8.84
C ALA A 221 11.54 -10.43 -8.75
N THR A 222 10.66 -9.69 -8.07
CA THR A 222 10.70 -8.23 -7.95
C THR A 222 10.12 -7.75 -6.63
N LEU A 223 10.27 -6.46 -6.31
CA LEU A 223 9.65 -5.89 -5.12
C LEU A 223 8.20 -5.48 -5.41
N CYS A 224 7.30 -5.83 -4.48
CA CYS A 224 5.89 -5.44 -4.51
C CYS A 224 5.42 -4.98 -3.12
N ASN A 225 5.36 -3.67 -2.92
CA ASN A 225 4.89 -3.05 -1.69
C ASN A 225 4.10 -1.76 -2.00
N PRO A 226 2.91 -1.87 -2.62
CA PRO A 226 2.09 -0.70 -2.90
C PRO A 226 1.44 -0.15 -1.64
N THR A 227 1.11 1.15 -1.67
CA THR A 227 0.27 1.82 -0.69
C THR A 227 -0.55 2.93 -1.35
N ASN A 228 -1.50 3.52 -0.62
CA ASN A 228 -2.21 4.74 -1.00
C ASN A 228 -1.74 5.90 -0.12
N HIS A 229 -1.34 7.00 -0.74
CA HIS A 229 -0.83 8.19 -0.07
C HIS A 229 -1.94 9.25 0.07
N LEU A 230 -3.00 8.92 0.81
CA LEU A 230 -4.16 9.80 0.99
C LEU A 230 -3.87 10.90 2.01
N PHE A 231 -4.03 12.16 1.61
CA PHE A 231 -3.89 13.33 2.47
C PHE A 231 -5.23 13.66 3.15
N ILE A 232 -5.33 13.40 4.46
CA ILE A 232 -6.56 13.51 5.23
C ILE A 232 -6.54 14.78 6.07
N ALA A 233 -7.49 15.68 5.83
CA ALA A 233 -7.82 16.83 6.67
C ALA A 233 -9.20 16.56 7.31
N VAL A 234 -9.27 15.68 8.31
CA VAL A 234 -10.52 15.12 8.85
C VAL A 234 -11.57 16.17 9.25
N ASN A 235 -11.12 17.35 9.69
CA ASN A 235 -12.00 18.49 10.00
C ASN A 235 -12.40 19.33 8.77
N GLY A 236 -11.91 18.96 7.56
CA GLY A 236 -12.16 19.69 6.33
C GLY A 236 -11.60 21.12 6.34
N ASN A 237 -10.52 21.35 7.06
CA ASN A 237 -9.78 22.59 7.11
C ASN A 237 -8.28 22.27 7.07
N ASN A 238 -7.46 23.26 6.73
CA ASN A 238 -6.01 23.08 6.68
C ASN A 238 -5.39 23.26 8.08
N SER A 239 -5.86 22.50 9.06
CA SER A 239 -5.45 22.59 10.46
C SER A 239 -5.42 21.23 11.14
N TYR A 240 -4.47 21.02 12.02
CA TYR A 240 -4.40 19.87 12.93
C TYR A 240 -5.18 20.09 14.24
N SER A 241 -5.77 21.27 14.46
CA SER A 241 -6.52 21.58 15.69
C SER A 241 -7.79 20.72 15.77
N ASN A 242 -8.09 20.26 16.97
CA ASN A 242 -9.25 19.42 17.24
C ASN A 242 -9.23 18.10 16.43
N VAL A 243 -8.04 17.54 16.26
CA VAL A 243 -7.83 16.23 15.67
C VAL A 243 -7.30 15.31 16.74
N LYS A 244 -7.93 14.13 16.89
CA LYS A 244 -7.44 13.03 17.73
C LYS A 244 -6.96 11.88 16.85
N LEU A 245 -5.91 11.21 17.29
CA LEU A 245 -5.31 10.06 16.62
C LEU A 245 -5.19 8.89 17.60
N GLN A 246 -5.45 7.69 17.11
CA GLN A 246 -5.11 6.43 17.76
C GLN A 246 -4.45 5.51 16.75
N ILE A 247 -3.38 4.80 17.15
CA ILE A 247 -2.71 3.79 16.33
C ILE A 247 -2.40 2.58 17.21
N SER A 248 -2.83 1.40 16.79
CA SER A 248 -2.56 0.13 17.45
C SER A 248 -1.15 -0.38 17.10
N ALA A 249 -0.14 0.24 17.72
CA ALA A 249 1.26 -0.10 17.51
C ALA A 249 2.03 0.10 18.83
N ASP A 250 2.67 -0.94 19.34
CA ASP A 250 3.55 -0.87 20.51
C ASP A 250 4.98 -0.47 20.13
N LYS A 251 5.31 -0.56 18.85
CA LYS A 251 6.66 -0.39 18.33
C LYS A 251 6.69 0.46 17.06
N TYR A 252 7.86 0.98 16.75
CA TYR A 252 8.15 1.72 15.51
C TYR A 252 9.56 1.38 15.02
N THR A 253 9.89 1.74 13.80
CA THR A 253 11.23 1.59 13.21
C THR A 253 12.01 2.90 13.32
N PRO A 254 12.98 3.03 14.25
CA PRO A 254 13.78 4.25 14.38
C PRO A 254 14.54 4.58 13.09
N LEU A 255 14.64 5.87 12.80
CA LEU A 255 15.28 6.38 11.58
C LEU A 255 16.64 7.01 11.86
N SER A 256 17.57 6.80 10.93
CA SER A 256 18.77 7.59 10.74
C SER A 256 18.83 8.10 9.31
N ASN A 257 18.94 9.41 9.10
CA ASN A 257 18.90 10.02 7.76
C ASN A 257 17.71 9.56 6.90
N LYS A 258 16.51 9.48 7.49
CA LYS A 258 15.25 9.03 6.88
C LYS A 258 15.19 7.56 6.50
N LEU A 259 16.14 6.74 6.91
CA LEU A 259 16.16 5.30 6.67
C LEU A 259 16.04 4.54 7.99
N PRO A 260 15.35 3.39 8.02
CA PRO A 260 15.32 2.55 9.20
C PRO A 260 16.73 2.11 9.61
N THR A 261 16.99 2.12 10.92
CA THR A 261 18.26 1.62 11.46
C THR A 261 18.35 0.09 11.53
N GLY A 262 17.23 -0.59 11.24
CA GLY A 262 17.06 -2.03 11.47
C GLY A 262 16.56 -2.36 12.88
N GLU A 263 16.55 -1.39 13.79
CA GLU A 263 15.97 -1.55 15.12
C GLU A 263 14.44 -1.49 15.06
N ILE A 264 13.79 -2.19 15.99
CA ILE A 264 12.37 -2.07 16.30
C ILE A 264 12.25 -1.66 17.76
N ALA A 265 11.93 -0.37 18.00
CA ALA A 265 11.89 0.23 19.33
C ALA A 265 10.44 0.40 19.84
N THR A 266 10.27 0.52 21.17
CA THR A 266 8.97 0.81 21.78
C THR A 266 8.51 2.24 21.50
N VAL A 267 7.20 2.43 21.30
CA VAL A 267 6.60 3.78 21.20
C VAL A 267 6.44 4.46 22.57
N GLU A 268 6.50 3.68 23.66
CA GLU A 268 6.30 4.17 25.03
C GLU A 268 7.24 5.34 25.37
N GLY A 269 6.66 6.43 25.82
CA GLY A 269 7.42 7.64 26.18
C GLY A 269 7.92 8.46 24.99
N THR A 270 7.57 8.08 23.74
CA THR A 270 7.93 8.80 22.52
C THR A 270 6.76 9.63 21.97
N GLN A 271 7.04 10.45 20.98
CA GLN A 271 6.00 11.17 20.22
C GLN A 271 5.03 10.24 19.47
N PHE A 272 5.42 9.00 19.21
CA PHE A 272 4.65 7.99 18.45
C PHE A 272 3.67 7.20 19.30
N ASP A 273 3.63 7.39 20.62
CA ASP A 273 2.73 6.66 21.51
C ASP A 273 1.28 7.13 21.36
N TYR A 274 0.61 6.62 20.34
CA TYR A 274 -0.83 6.79 20.07
C TYR A 274 -1.64 5.52 20.35
N ARG A 275 -1.18 4.65 21.24
CA ARG A 275 -1.90 3.42 21.63
C ARG A 275 -3.28 3.70 22.19
N THR A 276 -3.47 4.83 22.84
CA THR A 276 -4.77 5.37 23.25
C THR A 276 -5.10 6.63 22.46
N GLU A 277 -6.40 6.83 22.16
CA GLU A 277 -6.84 8.03 21.45
C GLU A 277 -6.48 9.30 22.23
N LYS A 278 -5.77 10.21 21.60
CA LYS A 278 -5.38 11.49 22.16
C LYS A 278 -5.24 12.56 21.09
N SER A 279 -5.19 13.81 21.50
CA SER A 279 -4.98 14.96 20.61
C SER A 279 -3.69 14.78 19.81
N PHE A 280 -3.76 15.04 18.50
CA PHE A 280 -2.61 15.00 17.61
C PHE A 280 -1.64 16.12 17.94
N ASP A 281 -0.38 15.78 18.24
CA ASP A 281 0.66 16.75 18.56
C ASP A 281 1.28 17.32 17.28
N SER A 282 0.69 18.37 16.75
CA SER A 282 1.15 19.03 15.53
C SER A 282 2.49 19.76 15.67
N SER A 283 3.00 19.94 16.89
CA SER A 283 4.34 20.54 17.13
C SER A 283 5.50 19.62 16.72
N LYS A 284 5.23 18.32 16.60
CA LYS A 284 6.19 17.29 16.20
C LYS A 284 6.21 17.09 14.69
N ASN A 285 7.31 16.55 14.20
CA ASN A 285 7.40 16.06 12.83
C ASN A 285 7.09 14.57 12.80
N TYR A 286 6.38 14.15 11.77
CA TYR A 286 6.02 12.75 11.53
C TYR A 286 6.33 12.42 10.07
N ASP A 287 7.18 11.43 9.87
CA ASP A 287 7.49 10.73 8.62
C ASP A 287 8.08 9.37 9.00
N ASP A 288 7.34 8.60 9.83
CA ASP A 288 7.86 7.44 10.53
C ASP A 288 6.91 6.24 10.40
N ASN A 289 7.49 5.04 10.36
CA ASN A 289 6.74 3.80 10.28
C ASN A 289 6.49 3.21 11.67
N LEU A 290 5.22 2.95 11.96
CA LEU A 290 4.77 2.24 13.15
C LEU A 290 4.54 0.76 12.83
N CYS A 291 5.02 -0.13 13.72
CA CYS A 291 4.84 -1.58 13.63
C CYS A 291 3.48 -1.94 14.21
N LEU A 292 2.53 -2.26 13.35
CA LEU A 292 1.13 -2.50 13.74
C LEU A 292 1.00 -3.80 14.55
N ASN A 293 0.24 -3.74 15.62
CA ASN A 293 -0.07 -4.89 16.45
C ASN A 293 -1.01 -5.89 15.75
N GLY A 294 -0.84 -7.18 16.05
CA GLY A 294 -1.65 -8.27 15.52
C GLY A 294 -1.35 -8.63 14.08
N GLU A 295 -2.03 -9.64 13.57
CA GLU A 295 -1.89 -10.19 12.23
C GLU A 295 -3.22 -10.22 11.48
N GLY A 296 -3.17 -10.44 10.17
CA GLY A 296 -4.34 -10.49 9.30
C GLY A 296 -5.05 -9.13 9.18
N PHE A 297 -6.27 -9.15 8.66
CA PHE A 297 -7.06 -7.95 8.46
C PHE A 297 -7.70 -7.50 9.79
N ARG A 298 -7.37 -6.29 10.24
CA ARG A 298 -7.80 -5.74 11.53
C ARG A 298 -7.83 -4.22 11.51
N GLN A 299 -8.62 -3.63 12.41
CA GLN A 299 -8.56 -2.18 12.65
C GLN A 299 -7.24 -1.84 13.35
N VAL A 300 -6.54 -0.85 12.82
CA VAL A 300 -5.19 -0.46 13.26
C VAL A 300 -5.05 1.00 13.65
N ALA A 301 -5.91 1.87 13.14
CA ALA A 301 -5.86 3.29 13.47
C ALA A 301 -7.23 3.95 13.44
N SER A 302 -7.34 5.11 14.07
CA SER A 302 -8.47 6.02 13.88
C SER A 302 -8.02 7.47 13.94
N LEU A 303 -8.67 8.31 13.13
CA LEU A 303 -8.49 9.75 13.08
C LEU A 303 -9.85 10.39 13.34
N THR A 304 -9.97 11.18 14.39
CA THR A 304 -11.23 11.82 14.83
C THR A 304 -11.13 13.33 14.64
N GLY A 305 -12.08 13.88 13.91
CA GLY A 305 -12.25 15.31 13.72
C GLY A 305 -13.36 15.84 14.62
N GLU A 306 -13.00 16.55 15.69
CA GLU A 306 -13.98 17.03 16.69
C GLU A 306 -14.88 18.15 16.14
N THR A 307 -14.47 18.85 15.08
CA THR A 307 -15.29 19.92 14.46
C THR A 307 -16.07 19.46 13.23
N SER A 308 -15.72 18.32 12.66
CA SER A 308 -16.46 17.69 11.58
C SER A 308 -17.43 16.64 12.06
N TYR A 309 -17.35 16.26 13.34
CA TYR A 309 -18.07 15.12 13.92
C TYR A 309 -17.87 13.83 13.10
N LEU A 310 -16.64 13.64 12.59
CA LEU A 310 -16.28 12.52 11.75
C LEU A 310 -15.12 11.73 12.37
N LYS A 311 -15.31 10.43 12.50
CA LYS A 311 -14.24 9.48 12.79
C LYS A 311 -13.95 8.63 11.57
N ILE A 312 -12.67 8.60 11.16
CA ILE A 312 -12.18 7.73 10.11
C ILE A 312 -11.39 6.60 10.77
N THR A 313 -11.83 5.35 10.61
CA THR A 313 -11.07 4.20 11.08
C THR A 313 -10.33 3.56 9.92
N VAL A 314 -9.14 3.02 10.18
CA VAL A 314 -8.29 2.33 9.20
C VAL A 314 -8.14 0.88 9.61
N SER A 315 -8.49 -0.04 8.70
CA SER A 315 -8.27 -1.48 8.86
C SER A 315 -7.38 -1.98 7.73
N THR A 316 -6.44 -2.89 8.02
CA THR A 316 -5.50 -3.41 7.01
C THR A 316 -4.97 -4.79 7.39
N ASP A 317 -4.48 -5.52 6.39
CA ASP A 317 -3.69 -6.74 6.55
C ASP A 317 -2.17 -6.46 6.58
N ARG A 318 -1.76 -5.19 6.40
CA ARG A 318 -0.34 -4.81 6.34
C ARG A 318 0.30 -4.75 7.74
N PRO A 319 1.63 -5.03 7.85
CA PRO A 319 2.33 -5.03 9.14
C PRO A 319 2.73 -3.65 9.63
N GLY A 320 2.78 -2.65 8.75
CA GLY A 320 3.24 -1.31 9.05
C GLY A 320 2.28 -0.22 8.62
N LEU A 321 2.42 0.93 9.25
CA LEU A 321 1.70 2.16 8.92
C LEU A 321 2.68 3.33 8.99
N GLN A 322 2.90 4.00 7.85
CA GLN A 322 3.60 5.27 7.82
C GLN A 322 2.66 6.36 8.32
N LEU A 323 3.04 7.01 9.42
CA LEU A 323 2.41 8.23 9.89
C LEU A 323 3.19 9.41 9.30
N TYR A 324 2.57 10.13 8.38
CA TYR A 324 3.15 11.32 7.77
C TYR A 324 2.26 12.54 8.01
N LYS A 325 2.89 13.69 8.21
CA LYS A 325 2.24 14.99 8.35
C LYS A 325 2.84 15.96 7.34
N ASP A 326 2.00 16.54 6.49
CA ASP A 326 2.44 17.65 5.64
C ASP A 326 2.47 18.99 6.41
N GLY A 327 2.94 20.04 5.80
CA GLY A 327 2.90 21.39 6.40
C GLY A 327 1.54 22.09 6.31
N SER A 328 0.49 21.43 5.77
CA SER A 328 -0.76 22.05 5.33
C SER A 328 -2.00 21.52 6.04
N GLY A 329 -1.85 20.83 7.18
CA GLY A 329 -2.97 20.34 7.97
C GLY A 329 -3.47 18.95 7.55
N ASN A 330 -2.73 18.23 6.72
CA ASN A 330 -3.09 16.87 6.33
C ASN A 330 -2.24 15.83 7.05
N ILE A 331 -2.87 14.70 7.38
CA ILE A 331 -2.25 13.50 7.96
C ILE A 331 -2.41 12.37 6.94
N CYS A 332 -1.33 11.63 6.67
CA CYS A 332 -1.36 10.41 5.87
C CYS A 332 -1.17 9.20 6.78
N LEU A 333 -1.98 8.17 6.58
CA LEU A 333 -1.94 6.88 7.27
C LEU A 333 -1.74 5.81 6.19
N GLU A 334 -0.46 5.58 5.81
CA GLU A 334 -0.09 4.75 4.68
C GLU A 334 0.22 3.34 5.14
N THR A 335 -0.65 2.39 4.84
CA THR A 335 -0.47 0.98 5.22
C THR A 335 0.48 0.29 4.25
N GLN A 336 1.56 -0.31 4.76
CA GLN A 336 2.67 -0.81 3.94
C GLN A 336 3.49 -1.91 4.65
N MET A 337 4.45 -2.53 3.95
CA MET A 337 5.60 -3.19 4.60
C MET A 337 6.50 -2.12 5.22
N TYR A 338 7.40 -2.54 6.12
CA TYR A 338 8.35 -1.59 6.70
C TYR A 338 9.24 -0.98 5.61
N PRO A 339 9.60 0.32 5.72
CA PRO A 339 10.52 0.95 4.78
C PRO A 339 11.86 0.20 4.71
N ASP A 340 12.47 0.18 3.53
CA ASP A 340 13.77 -0.48 3.25
C ASP A 340 13.83 -1.97 3.65
N ALA A 341 12.68 -2.66 3.75
CA ALA A 341 12.59 -4.02 4.29
C ALA A 341 13.49 -5.01 3.54
N ILE A 342 13.68 -4.84 2.23
CA ILE A 342 14.56 -5.70 1.42
C ILE A 342 16.03 -5.66 1.87
N ASN A 343 16.48 -4.59 2.50
CA ASN A 343 17.86 -4.40 2.97
C ASN A 343 18.00 -4.67 4.49
N GLN A 344 16.91 -4.98 5.19
CA GLN A 344 16.88 -5.23 6.63
C GLN A 344 16.62 -6.71 6.91
N THR A 345 17.58 -7.42 7.48
CA THR A 345 17.52 -8.88 7.66
C THR A 345 16.45 -9.36 8.65
N ASN A 346 15.92 -8.47 9.47
CA ASN A 346 14.90 -8.74 10.49
C ASN A 346 13.50 -8.23 10.11
N PHE A 347 13.35 -7.64 8.92
CA PHE A 347 12.05 -7.27 8.39
C PHE A 347 11.57 -8.33 7.38
N ALA A 348 10.26 -8.49 7.26
CA ALA A 348 9.70 -9.34 6.20
C ALA A 348 9.98 -8.73 4.84
N ASP A 349 10.49 -9.53 3.90
CA ASP A 349 10.83 -9.04 2.57
C ASP A 349 9.56 -8.79 1.71
N PRO A 350 9.59 -7.79 0.83
CA PRO A 350 8.48 -7.47 -0.06
C PRO A 350 8.64 -8.11 -1.45
N ILE A 351 9.30 -9.26 -1.58
CA ILE A 351 9.54 -9.91 -2.87
C ILE A 351 8.27 -10.61 -3.34
N LEU A 352 7.87 -10.34 -4.58
CA LEU A 352 6.87 -11.09 -5.33
C LEU A 352 7.58 -11.97 -6.36
N ARG A 353 7.23 -13.26 -6.44
CA ARG A 353 7.84 -14.23 -7.34
C ARG A 353 6.90 -14.67 -8.47
N PRO A 354 7.42 -15.13 -9.60
CA PRO A 354 6.61 -15.72 -10.67
C PRO A 354 5.72 -16.85 -10.15
N GLY A 355 4.45 -16.83 -10.55
CA GLY A 355 3.46 -17.81 -10.12
C GLY A 355 2.76 -17.49 -8.78
N GLU A 356 3.21 -16.44 -8.08
CA GLU A 356 2.53 -15.91 -6.90
C GLU A 356 1.62 -14.74 -7.30
N GLU A 357 0.51 -14.57 -6.58
CA GLU A 357 -0.29 -13.34 -6.63
C GLU A 357 -0.08 -12.53 -5.35
N PHE A 358 0.38 -11.30 -5.49
CA PHE A 358 0.32 -10.34 -4.40
C PHE A 358 -1.13 -9.91 -4.17
N TYR A 359 -1.56 -9.91 -2.91
CA TYR A 359 -2.83 -9.36 -2.49
C TYR A 359 -2.67 -8.58 -1.20
N SER A 360 -3.25 -7.40 -1.13
CA SER A 360 -3.45 -6.70 0.15
C SER A 360 -4.68 -5.81 0.09
N LYS A 361 -5.22 -5.49 1.28
CA LYS A 361 -6.38 -4.60 1.40
C LYS A 361 -6.25 -3.65 2.57
N THR A 362 -6.78 -2.46 2.37
CA THR A 362 -6.96 -1.43 3.39
C THR A 362 -8.38 -0.87 3.28
N THR A 363 -9.02 -0.65 4.40
CA THR A 363 -10.36 -0.04 4.47
C THR A 363 -10.32 1.22 5.30
N TYR A 364 -10.92 2.28 4.79
CA TYR A 364 -11.23 3.51 5.51
C TYR A 364 -12.74 3.53 5.76
N SER A 365 -13.17 3.50 7.03
CA SER A 365 -14.60 3.61 7.37
C SER A 365 -14.89 5.00 7.93
N PHE A 366 -15.87 5.68 7.34
CA PHE A 366 -16.25 7.05 7.66
C PHE A 366 -17.49 7.03 8.55
N LEU A 367 -17.32 7.36 9.81
CA LEU A 367 -18.35 7.24 10.85
C LEU A 367 -18.68 8.62 11.41
N GLU A 368 -19.97 8.99 11.38
CA GLU A 368 -20.44 10.16 12.11
C GLU A 368 -20.39 9.87 13.61
N ILE A 369 -19.91 10.84 14.37
CA ILE A 369 -19.88 10.79 15.84
C ILE A 369 -20.73 11.90 16.41
N ASP A 370 -21.28 11.69 17.63
CA ASP A 370 -22.11 12.64 18.34
C ASP A 370 -21.31 13.81 18.94
#